data_43279b154fec52e567b8c06dbe355eae
#
_entry.id   43279b154fec52e567b8c06dbe355eae
#
_cell.length_a   1.000
_cell.length_b   1.000
_cell.length_c   1.000
_cell.angle_alpha   90.00
_cell.angle_beta   90.00
_cell.angle_gamma   90.00
#
_symmetry.space_group_name_H-M   'P 1'
#
loop_
_entity.id
_entity.type
_entity.pdbx_description
1 polymer ?
#
loop_
_entity_poly.entity_id
_entity_poly.type
_entity_poly.pdbx_seq_one_letter_code
_entity_poly.pdbx_strand_id
1 'polypeptide(L)'
;MKVPKEKLFLRNRNLELNPSNQKQSPLYKKVRDHIKKTGYIINPLLVIEDGDKYKVVYGNNRYLSGLELGFTEFPIQVLKNDEVPTIREAAKNYKEINLYEI
;
A
#
# COMPACT_ATOMS: atom_id res chain seq x y z
N MET A 1 13.57 -5.19 0.98
CA MET A 1 13.09 -6.59 1.12
C MET A 1 11.80 -6.75 0.33
N LYS A 2 11.65 -7.86 -0.37
CA LYS A 2 10.42 -8.20 -1.09
C LYS A 2 9.76 -9.40 -0.44
N VAL A 3 8.42 -9.40 -0.40
CA VAL A 3 7.64 -10.52 0.13
C VAL A 3 6.54 -10.90 -0.85
N PRO A 4 6.13 -12.19 -0.87
CA PRO A 4 5.02 -12.61 -1.72
C PRO A 4 3.70 -11.98 -1.24
N LYS A 5 2.80 -11.76 -2.19
CA LYS A 5 1.50 -11.12 -1.92
C LYS A 5 0.69 -11.84 -0.83
N GLU A 6 0.86 -13.14 -0.71
CA GLU A 6 0.16 -13.98 0.27
C GLU A 6 0.55 -13.65 1.71
N LYS A 7 1.68 -12.99 1.91
CA LYS A 7 2.15 -12.55 3.22
C LYS A 7 1.61 -11.18 3.62
N LEU A 8 0.87 -10.52 2.74
CA LEU A 8 0.39 -9.14 2.95
C LEU A 8 -1.12 -9.10 3.14
N PHE A 9 -1.56 -8.20 4.00
CA PHE A 9 -2.96 -7.83 4.14
C PHE A 9 -3.08 -6.37 4.54
N LEU A 10 -4.22 -5.74 4.25
CA LEU A 10 -4.41 -4.32 4.53
C LEU A 10 -4.90 -4.09 5.95
N ARG A 11 -4.37 -3.06 6.61
CA ARG A 11 -4.89 -2.59 7.90
C ARG A 11 -6.35 -2.16 7.77
N ASN A 12 -6.71 -1.52 6.67
CA ASN A 12 -8.08 -1.11 6.40
C ASN A 12 -8.86 -2.27 5.77
N ARG A 13 -9.61 -3.01 6.60
CA ARG A 13 -10.35 -4.17 6.15
C ARG A 13 -11.49 -3.83 5.18
N ASN A 14 -12.12 -2.66 5.36
CA ASN A 14 -13.16 -2.24 4.43
C ASN A 14 -12.62 -2.05 3.02
N LEU A 15 -11.44 -1.46 2.92
CA LEU A 15 -10.77 -1.26 1.64
C LEU A 15 -10.35 -2.60 1.03
N GLU A 16 -9.89 -3.54 1.85
CA GLU A 16 -9.50 -4.88 1.39
C GLU A 16 -10.68 -5.67 0.84
N LEU A 17 -11.83 -5.58 1.52
CA LEU A 17 -13.03 -6.32 1.14
C LEU A 17 -13.78 -5.66 -0.04
N ASN A 18 -13.74 -4.34 -0.13
CA ASN A 18 -14.46 -3.58 -1.14
C ASN A 18 -13.55 -2.52 -1.77
N PRO A 19 -12.57 -2.92 -2.60
CA PRO A 19 -11.64 -1.97 -3.19
C PRO A 19 -12.23 -1.10 -4.32
N SER A 20 -13.44 -1.39 -4.78
CA SER A 20 -14.03 -0.75 -5.96
C SER A 20 -14.08 0.78 -5.87
N ASN A 21 -14.48 1.31 -4.70
CA ASN A 21 -14.56 2.76 -4.49
C ASN A 21 -13.17 3.41 -4.55
N GLN A 22 -12.18 2.75 -3.96
CA GLN A 22 -10.80 3.23 -3.97
C GLN A 22 -10.25 3.27 -5.39
N LYS A 23 -10.58 2.27 -6.20
CA LYS A 23 -10.12 2.17 -7.58
C LYS A 23 -10.70 3.26 -8.49
N GLN A 24 -11.75 3.94 -8.05
CA GLN A 24 -12.32 5.07 -8.80
C GLN A 24 -11.64 6.39 -8.45
N SER A 25 -10.81 6.44 -7.41
CA SER A 25 -10.17 7.69 -7.01
C SER A 25 -9.11 8.12 -8.03
N PRO A 26 -8.96 9.44 -8.26
CA PRO A 26 -7.90 9.93 -9.14
C PRO A 26 -6.50 9.54 -8.69
N LEU A 27 -6.26 9.50 -7.38
CA LEU A 27 -4.96 9.11 -6.82
C LEU A 27 -4.65 7.65 -7.14
N TYR A 28 -5.60 6.74 -6.97
CA TYR A 28 -5.41 5.33 -7.32
C TYR A 28 -5.02 5.19 -8.78
N LYS A 29 -5.76 5.85 -9.67
CA LYS A 29 -5.50 5.77 -11.13
C LYS A 29 -4.11 6.29 -11.47
N LYS A 30 -3.70 7.38 -10.84
CA LYS A 30 -2.36 7.95 -11.03
C LYS A 30 -1.26 6.98 -10.59
N VAL A 31 -1.42 6.38 -9.43
CA VAL A 31 -0.46 5.40 -8.90
C VAL A 31 -0.40 4.17 -9.81
N ARG A 32 -1.56 3.63 -10.18
CA ARG A 32 -1.65 2.48 -11.07
C ARG A 32 -0.97 2.76 -12.41
N ASP A 33 -1.27 3.89 -13.03
CA ASP A 33 -0.72 4.22 -14.34
C ASP A 33 0.81 4.39 -14.28
N HIS A 34 1.32 4.95 -13.20
CA HIS A 34 2.75 5.07 -12.99
C HIS A 34 3.42 3.71 -12.86
N ILE A 35 2.87 2.82 -12.03
CA ILE A 35 3.40 1.47 -11.85
C ILE A 35 3.33 0.68 -13.16
N LYS A 36 2.24 0.82 -13.90
CA LYS A 36 2.08 0.19 -15.21
C LYS A 36 3.14 0.67 -16.19
N LYS A 37 3.43 1.96 -16.20
CA LYS A 37 4.42 2.57 -17.09
C LYS A 37 5.84 2.14 -16.75
N THR A 38 6.21 2.11 -15.47
CA THR A 38 7.56 1.79 -15.03
C THR A 38 7.81 0.30 -14.90
N GLY A 39 6.76 -0.49 -14.63
CA GLY A 39 6.87 -1.93 -14.42
C GLY A 39 7.27 -2.33 -13.00
N TYR A 40 7.44 -1.38 -12.09
CA TYR A 40 7.82 -1.67 -10.70
C TYR A 40 7.28 -0.61 -9.74
N ILE A 41 7.27 -0.96 -8.44
CA ILE A 41 6.85 -0.06 -7.37
C ILE A 41 8.10 0.60 -6.80
N ILE A 42 8.20 1.93 -6.95
CA ILE A 42 9.39 2.69 -6.54
C ILE A 42 9.51 2.74 -5.02
N ASN A 43 8.44 3.13 -4.34
CA ASN A 43 8.44 3.28 -2.89
C ASN A 43 7.89 2.02 -2.24
N PRO A 44 8.59 1.43 -1.25
CA PRO A 44 8.11 0.20 -0.61
C PRO A 44 6.81 0.45 0.17
N LEU A 45 6.04 -0.61 0.34
CA LEU A 45 4.89 -0.60 1.24
C LEU A 45 5.42 -0.53 2.68
N LEU A 46 4.82 0.33 3.51
CA LEU A 46 5.17 0.39 4.92
C LEU A 46 4.28 -0.59 5.67
N VAL A 47 4.90 -1.51 6.39
CA VAL A 47 4.20 -2.63 7.03
C VAL A 47 4.66 -2.83 8.46
N ILE A 48 3.85 -3.52 9.26
CA ILE A 48 4.23 -4.04 10.56
C ILE A 48 4.09 -5.55 10.56
N GLU A 49 4.92 -6.22 11.35
CA GLU A 49 4.82 -7.67 11.51
C GLU A 49 3.55 -8.04 12.27
N ASP A 50 2.86 -9.07 11.81
CA ASP A 50 1.68 -9.62 12.44
C ASP A 50 1.71 -11.14 12.27
N GLY A 51 2.27 -11.84 13.26
CA GLY A 51 2.51 -13.26 13.16
C GLY A 51 3.50 -13.58 12.04
N ASP A 52 3.08 -14.45 11.13
CA ASP A 52 3.86 -14.83 9.95
C ASP A 52 3.57 -13.97 8.72
N LYS A 53 2.75 -12.91 8.91
CA LYS A 53 2.35 -12.00 7.83
C LYS A 53 2.74 -10.57 8.14
N TYR A 54 2.46 -9.68 7.18
CA TYR A 54 2.74 -8.24 7.30
C TYR A 54 1.48 -7.45 7.03
N LYS A 55 1.13 -6.56 7.95
CA LYS A 55 -0.01 -5.66 7.83
C LYS A 55 0.43 -4.38 7.13
N VAL A 56 -0.17 -4.07 6.00
CA VAL A 56 0.13 -2.84 5.26
C VAL A 56 -0.51 -1.66 5.98
N VAL A 57 0.31 -0.73 6.46
CA VAL A 57 -0.15 0.49 7.14
C VAL A 57 -0.09 1.71 6.25
N TYR A 58 0.77 1.70 5.24
CA TYR A 58 0.84 2.70 4.17
C TYR A 58 1.10 2.03 2.84
N GLY A 59 0.51 2.60 1.79
CA GLY A 59 0.70 2.10 0.43
C GLY A 59 -0.48 1.29 -0.08
N ASN A 60 -1.69 1.57 0.41
CA ASN A 60 -2.90 0.88 -0.04
C ASN A 60 -3.06 0.94 -1.56
N ASN A 61 -2.87 2.11 -2.16
CA ASN A 61 -3.00 2.27 -3.61
C ASN A 61 -1.91 1.51 -4.36
N ARG A 62 -0.69 1.50 -3.85
CA ARG A 62 0.42 0.71 -4.43
C ARG A 62 0.13 -0.78 -4.37
N TYR A 63 -0.38 -1.26 -3.25
CA TYR A 63 -0.72 -2.66 -3.06
C TYR A 63 -1.86 -3.07 -4.00
N LEU A 64 -2.97 -2.33 -3.98
CA LEU A 64 -4.13 -2.63 -4.83
C LEU A 64 -3.78 -2.54 -6.32
N SER A 65 -2.99 -1.53 -6.71
CA SER A 65 -2.54 -1.38 -8.09
C SER A 65 -1.66 -2.55 -8.53
N GLY A 66 -0.74 -2.95 -7.67
CA GLY A 66 0.13 -4.09 -7.95
C GLY A 66 -0.66 -5.38 -8.14
N LEU A 67 -1.66 -5.62 -7.29
CA LEU A 67 -2.54 -6.79 -7.44
C LEU A 67 -3.29 -6.75 -8.77
N GLU A 68 -3.84 -5.58 -9.14
CA GLU A 68 -4.55 -5.41 -10.41
C GLU A 68 -3.64 -5.67 -11.60
N LEU A 69 -2.38 -5.27 -11.51
CA LEU A 69 -1.40 -5.45 -12.58
C LEU A 69 -0.70 -6.82 -12.56
N GLY A 70 -1.08 -7.69 -11.64
CA GLY A 70 -0.58 -9.06 -11.60
C GLY A 70 0.73 -9.27 -10.84
N PHE A 71 1.11 -8.35 -9.97
CA PHE A 71 2.32 -8.50 -9.16
C PHE A 71 2.15 -9.66 -8.18
N THR A 72 3.17 -10.50 -8.08
CA THR A 72 3.19 -11.64 -7.16
C THR A 72 3.97 -11.37 -5.89
N GLU A 73 4.82 -10.35 -5.89
CA GLU A 73 5.60 -9.94 -4.73
C GLU A 73 5.70 -8.41 -4.67
N PHE A 74 5.96 -7.88 -3.47
CA PHE A 74 5.98 -6.45 -3.23
C PHE A 74 7.19 -6.05 -2.40
N PRO A 75 7.79 -4.87 -2.70
CA PRO A 75 8.82 -4.32 -1.83
C PRO A 75 8.18 -3.82 -0.53
N ILE A 76 8.79 -4.11 0.59
CA ILE A 76 8.28 -3.67 1.90
C ILE A 76 9.38 -3.04 2.74
N GLN A 77 8.95 -2.18 3.65
CA GLN A 77 9.76 -1.67 4.75
C GLN A 77 9.00 -1.94 6.04
N VAL A 78 9.61 -2.69 6.95
CA VAL A 78 9.00 -3.06 8.22
C VAL A 78 9.19 -1.92 9.22
N LEU A 79 8.10 -1.45 9.81
CA LEU A 79 8.10 -0.43 10.86
C LEU A 79 7.93 -1.08 12.23
N LYS A 80 8.43 -0.41 13.25
CA LYS A 80 8.15 -0.77 14.65
C LYS A 80 6.77 -0.26 15.01
N ASN A 81 6.11 -0.89 15.99
CA ASN A 81 4.75 -0.52 16.39
C ASN A 81 4.63 0.96 16.83
N ASP A 82 5.67 1.51 17.43
CA ASP A 82 5.69 2.92 17.86
C ASP A 82 5.91 3.90 16.71
N GLU A 83 6.36 3.42 15.55
CA GLU A 83 6.55 4.24 14.36
C GLU A 83 5.27 4.33 13.49
N VAL A 84 4.26 3.52 13.82
CA VAL A 84 3.04 3.44 13.01
C VAL A 84 2.10 4.57 13.40
N PRO A 85 1.79 5.52 12.49
CA PRO A 85 0.80 6.53 12.79
C PRO A 85 -0.60 5.92 12.83
N THR A 86 -1.47 6.53 13.61
CA THR A 86 -2.88 6.16 13.60
C THR A 86 -3.49 6.47 12.23
N ILE A 87 -4.63 5.85 11.92
CA ILE A 87 -5.35 6.15 10.67
C ILE A 87 -5.65 7.64 10.57
N ARG A 88 -5.96 8.27 11.72
CA ARG A 88 -6.24 9.70 11.78
C ARG A 88 -5.01 10.55 11.45
N GLU A 89 -3.85 10.19 11.97
CA GLU A 89 -2.58 10.86 11.66
C GLU A 89 -2.20 10.68 10.20
N ALA A 90 -2.40 9.48 9.66
CA ALA A 90 -2.17 9.19 8.26
C ALA A 90 -3.04 10.07 7.36
N ALA A 91 -4.33 10.21 7.68
CA ALA A 91 -5.24 11.06 6.92
C ALA A 91 -4.87 12.54 7.01
N LYS A 92 -4.38 12.98 8.18
CA LYS A 92 -3.94 14.36 8.38
C LYS A 92 -2.71 14.71 7.56
N ASN A 93 -1.81 13.75 7.40
CA ASN A 93 -0.57 13.91 6.62
C ASN A 93 -0.74 13.49 5.16
N TYR A 94 -1.95 13.21 4.73
CA TYR A 94 -2.26 12.68 3.40
C TYR A 94 -1.66 13.53 2.26
N LYS A 95 -1.71 14.84 2.38
CA LYS A 95 -1.18 15.74 1.34
C LYS A 95 0.35 15.63 1.20
N GLU A 96 1.05 15.43 2.30
CA GLU A 96 2.50 15.25 2.30
C GLU A 96 2.91 13.88 1.79
N ILE A 97 2.11 12.87 2.12
CA ILE A 97 2.34 11.48 1.73
C ILE A 97 2.07 11.27 0.23
N ASN A 98 1.19 12.05 -0.38
CA ASN A 98 0.83 11.92 -1.79
C ASN A 98 2.03 11.93 -2.74
N LEU A 99 3.07 12.67 -2.41
CA LEU A 99 4.29 12.73 -3.23
C LEU A 99 5.08 11.42 -3.16
N TYR A 100 4.84 10.60 -2.15
CA TYR A 100 5.58 9.36 -1.90
C TYR A 100 4.76 8.10 -2.21
N GLU A 101 3.50 8.25 -2.63
CA GLU A 101 2.63 7.11 -2.92
C GLU A 101 2.94 6.44 -4.26
N ILE A 102 3.73 7.08 -5.05
CA ILE A 102 4.23 6.52 -6.29
C ILE A 102 5.54 5.81 -5.99
#